data_afef6b65210fb4598251a76e08e7bed5
#
_entry.id   afef6b65210fb4598251a76e08e7bed5
#
_cell.length_a   1.000
_cell.length_b   1.000
_cell.length_c   1.000
_cell.angle_alpha   90.00
_cell.angle_beta   90.00
_cell.angle_gamma   90.00
#
_symmetry.space_group_name_H-M   'P 1'
#
loop_
_entity.id
_entity.type
_entity.pdbx_description
1 polymer ?
#
loop_
_entity_poly.entity_id
_entity_poly.type
_entity_poly.pdbx_seq_one_letter_code
_entity_poly.pdbx_strand_id
1 'polypeptide(L)'
;MKKILFLTPDLPYPPNGGGKIRSWMLLEYLSARYDLHICLFTKTEKQKNYEYEFLKKLKIDNFYSEYLNKERNFKNLISSYKSGVPLTVYRYFSNNFKNYIEKIIEQFDTVFIDHFSMAQYIPYSFKGKKIMHTHNAEYIIWERKASLEKNPLNKFLILIESRRVKEYEKSIYKNADKILCVSSNDVENIEKIGIDKNKIELIPATGENDLLLLPDIQYSDTEKYLFYAGTLSWDANLDGLIWFMKNCWSKITEKNPEIKLYIAGSSPDKKLKKIVENFKNIILLGYVENLEHYYSKCRVFIAPLRFGSGIKVKILNAMCRGIPTVTTPIGAEGIESTDMVHLGIAESPEEFIDKIDILLNEKTIWEKLRGNSKILMKEKYNWNKICTKLDGVLE
;
A
#
# COMPACT_ATOMS: atom_id res chain seq x y z
N MET A 1 -30.36 -10.91 0.82
CA MET A 1 -28.93 -10.63 0.97
C MET A 1 -28.76 -9.11 0.97
N LYS A 2 -27.99 -8.51 1.90
CA LYS A 2 -27.75 -7.05 1.86
C LYS A 2 -27.07 -6.66 0.56
N LYS A 3 -27.48 -5.53 0.00
CA LYS A 3 -26.94 -4.98 -1.24
C LYS A 3 -25.83 -3.97 -0.93
N ILE A 4 -24.65 -4.22 -1.44
CA ILE A 4 -23.49 -3.36 -1.21
C ILE A 4 -23.03 -2.75 -2.54
N LEU A 5 -22.91 -1.43 -2.57
CA LEU A 5 -22.21 -0.70 -3.63
C LEU A 5 -20.75 -0.51 -3.22
N PHE A 6 -19.83 -1.09 -3.97
CA PHE A 6 -18.38 -0.99 -3.72
C PHE A 6 -17.75 -0.03 -4.72
N LEU A 7 -17.15 1.07 -4.21
CA LEU A 7 -16.52 2.10 -5.03
C LEU A 7 -15.00 2.05 -4.82
N THR A 8 -14.24 1.79 -5.89
CA THR A 8 -12.78 1.77 -5.83
C THR A 8 -12.14 2.57 -6.98
N PRO A 9 -10.99 3.25 -6.75
CA PRO A 9 -10.38 4.14 -7.74
C PRO A 9 -9.64 3.45 -8.88
N ASP A 10 -9.47 2.14 -8.82
CA ASP A 10 -8.69 1.37 -9.79
C ASP A 10 -9.14 -0.10 -9.83
N LEU A 11 -8.96 -0.76 -10.97
CA LEU A 11 -9.18 -2.21 -11.05
C LEU A 11 -8.15 -2.93 -10.17
N PRO A 12 -8.57 -3.66 -9.12
CA PRO A 12 -7.63 -4.30 -8.20
C PRO A 12 -7.12 -5.66 -8.67
N TYR A 13 -7.30 -5.97 -9.94
CA TYR A 13 -6.85 -7.22 -10.55
C TYR A 13 -5.94 -6.96 -11.76
N PRO A 14 -4.83 -7.74 -11.95
CA PRO A 14 -4.26 -8.65 -10.95
C PRO A 14 -3.76 -7.88 -9.72
N PRO A 15 -3.77 -8.50 -8.52
CA PRO A 15 -3.40 -7.84 -7.26
C PRO A 15 -1.87 -7.69 -7.12
N ASN A 16 -1.29 -6.79 -7.91
CA ASN A 16 0.16 -6.60 -8.05
C ASN A 16 0.71 -5.35 -7.34
N GLY A 17 0.03 -4.86 -6.33
CA GLY A 17 0.46 -3.72 -5.52
C GLY A 17 -0.33 -3.62 -4.22
N GLY A 18 0.25 -3.06 -3.15
CA GLY A 18 -0.31 -3.11 -1.80
C GLY A 18 -1.78 -2.70 -1.69
N GLY A 19 -2.17 -1.56 -2.28
CA GLY A 19 -3.57 -1.14 -2.31
C GLY A 19 -4.47 -2.12 -3.08
N LYS A 20 -4.00 -2.60 -4.24
CA LYS A 20 -4.76 -3.57 -5.06
C LYS A 20 -4.93 -4.92 -4.37
N ILE A 21 -3.90 -5.42 -3.70
CA ILE A 21 -3.98 -6.66 -2.90
C ILE A 21 -5.07 -6.50 -1.85
N ARG A 22 -5.08 -5.39 -1.14
CA ARG A 22 -6.05 -5.13 -0.09
C ARG A 22 -7.48 -5.03 -0.62
N SER A 23 -7.70 -4.24 -1.67
CA SER A 23 -9.01 -4.11 -2.31
C SER A 23 -9.50 -5.45 -2.86
N TRP A 24 -8.60 -6.24 -3.45
CA TRP A 24 -8.91 -7.58 -3.96
C TRP A 24 -9.39 -8.52 -2.85
N MET A 25 -8.66 -8.61 -1.73
CA MET A 25 -9.02 -9.44 -0.59
C MET A 25 -10.39 -9.05 0.01
N LEU A 26 -10.68 -7.76 0.09
CA LEU A 26 -12.00 -7.26 0.52
C LEU A 26 -13.09 -7.69 -0.46
N LEU A 27 -12.86 -7.56 -1.76
CA LEU A 27 -13.81 -7.94 -2.79
C LEU A 27 -14.10 -9.45 -2.79
N GLU A 28 -13.07 -10.29 -2.68
CA GLU A 28 -13.25 -11.75 -2.53
C GLU A 28 -14.10 -12.10 -1.30
N TYR A 29 -13.85 -11.42 -0.18
CA TYR A 29 -14.61 -11.65 1.05
C TYR A 29 -16.06 -11.19 0.92
N LEU A 30 -16.29 -10.01 0.36
CA LEU A 30 -17.63 -9.41 0.23
C LEU A 30 -18.47 -10.12 -0.83
N SER A 31 -17.90 -10.47 -1.98
CA SER A 31 -18.61 -11.13 -3.08
C SER A 31 -19.15 -12.51 -2.71
N ALA A 32 -18.47 -13.19 -1.79
CA ALA A 32 -18.93 -14.50 -1.29
C ALA A 32 -20.13 -14.41 -0.33
N ARG A 33 -20.49 -13.21 0.19
CA ARG A 33 -21.44 -13.02 1.29
C ARG A 33 -22.58 -12.05 1.01
N TYR A 34 -22.38 -11.11 0.09
CA TYR A 34 -23.30 -10.00 -0.16
C TYR A 34 -23.66 -9.90 -1.66
N ASP A 35 -24.80 -9.27 -1.96
CA ASP A 35 -25.12 -8.86 -3.33
C ASP A 35 -24.29 -7.59 -3.64
N LEU A 36 -23.22 -7.78 -4.39
CA LEU A 36 -22.20 -6.77 -4.59
C LEU A 36 -22.29 -6.15 -6.00
N HIS A 37 -22.37 -4.83 -6.05
CA HIS A 37 -22.21 -4.03 -7.27
C HIS A 37 -20.92 -3.24 -7.20
N ILE A 38 -20.02 -3.44 -8.15
CA ILE A 38 -18.70 -2.80 -8.15
C ILE A 38 -18.65 -1.69 -9.19
N CYS A 39 -18.21 -0.50 -8.75
CA CYS A 39 -17.93 0.62 -9.66
C CYS A 39 -16.47 1.09 -9.50
N LEU A 40 -15.76 1.19 -10.62
CA LEU A 40 -14.34 1.51 -10.63
C LEU A 40 -13.87 2.26 -11.87
N PHE A 41 -12.60 2.68 -11.85
CA PHE A 41 -11.92 3.22 -13.01
C PHE A 41 -10.87 2.25 -13.53
N THR A 42 -10.67 2.29 -14.87
CA THR A 42 -9.50 1.72 -15.52
C THR A 42 -8.65 2.85 -16.10
N LYS A 43 -7.33 2.71 -16.09
CA LYS A 43 -6.38 3.75 -16.52
C LYS A 43 -5.61 3.38 -17.78
N THR A 44 -5.67 2.12 -18.18
CA THR A 44 -4.97 1.60 -19.35
C THR A 44 -5.82 0.54 -20.04
N GLU A 45 -5.64 0.37 -21.36
CA GLU A 45 -6.27 -0.72 -22.12
C GLU A 45 -5.93 -2.11 -21.52
N LYS A 46 -4.71 -2.27 -21.03
CA LYS A 46 -4.31 -3.53 -20.37
C LYS A 46 -5.18 -3.85 -19.16
N GLN A 47 -5.54 -2.85 -18.35
CA GLN A 47 -6.46 -3.05 -17.21
C GLN A 47 -7.85 -3.45 -17.69
N LYS A 48 -8.36 -2.81 -18.75
CA LYS A 48 -9.65 -3.16 -19.33
C LYS A 48 -9.71 -4.62 -19.79
N ASN A 49 -8.63 -5.16 -20.33
CA ASN A 49 -8.56 -6.56 -20.73
C ASN A 49 -8.66 -7.54 -19.52
N TYR A 50 -8.36 -7.10 -18.31
CA TYR A 50 -8.52 -7.92 -17.10
C TYR A 50 -9.92 -7.89 -16.50
N GLU A 51 -10.84 -7.03 -16.95
CA GLU A 51 -12.20 -6.91 -16.39
C GLU A 51 -12.95 -8.24 -16.45
N TYR A 52 -12.89 -8.93 -17.58
CA TYR A 52 -13.57 -10.22 -17.76
C TYR A 52 -13.07 -11.28 -16.75
N GLU A 53 -11.77 -11.38 -16.58
CA GLU A 53 -11.16 -12.33 -15.65
C GLU A 53 -11.48 -11.96 -14.18
N PHE A 54 -11.44 -10.66 -13.88
CA PHE A 54 -11.82 -10.10 -12.58
C PHE A 54 -13.25 -10.50 -12.20
N LEU A 55 -14.23 -10.24 -13.08
CA LEU A 55 -15.64 -10.58 -12.85
C LEU A 55 -15.86 -12.08 -12.72
N LYS A 56 -15.22 -12.87 -13.57
CA LYS A 56 -15.29 -14.34 -13.53
C LYS A 56 -14.79 -14.90 -12.20
N LYS A 57 -13.67 -14.39 -11.67
CA LYS A 57 -13.13 -14.83 -10.39
C LYS A 57 -14.04 -14.49 -9.21
N LEU A 58 -14.61 -13.29 -9.20
CA LEU A 58 -15.52 -12.84 -8.14
C LEU A 58 -16.95 -13.38 -8.30
N LYS A 59 -17.29 -13.94 -9.48
CA LYS A 59 -18.65 -14.40 -9.83
C LYS A 59 -19.70 -13.28 -9.69
N ILE A 60 -19.38 -12.10 -10.22
CA ILE A 60 -20.21 -10.89 -10.12
C ILE A 60 -20.67 -10.49 -11.52
N ASP A 61 -21.98 -10.16 -11.65
CA ASP A 61 -22.59 -9.64 -12.87
C ASP A 61 -22.83 -8.12 -12.80
N ASN A 62 -23.00 -7.59 -11.59
CA ASN A 62 -23.28 -6.16 -11.37
C ASN A 62 -22.00 -5.34 -11.30
N PHE A 63 -21.65 -4.68 -12.42
CA PHE A 63 -20.38 -4.02 -12.59
C PHE A 63 -20.48 -2.78 -13.47
N TYR A 64 -19.76 -1.71 -13.10
CA TYR A 64 -19.57 -0.53 -13.92
C TYR A 64 -18.10 -0.09 -13.90
N SER A 65 -17.52 0.06 -15.06
CA SER A 65 -16.18 0.63 -15.20
C SER A 65 -16.19 1.82 -16.16
N GLU A 66 -15.32 2.77 -15.88
CA GLU A 66 -15.06 3.90 -16.78
C GLU A 66 -13.55 4.08 -16.97
N TYR A 67 -13.15 4.35 -18.22
CA TYR A 67 -11.75 4.71 -18.49
C TYR A 67 -11.48 6.12 -18.02
N LEU A 68 -10.55 6.31 -17.09
CA LEU A 68 -10.17 7.61 -16.56
C LEU A 68 -8.66 7.69 -16.30
N ASN A 69 -7.97 8.51 -17.10
CA ASN A 69 -6.54 8.78 -16.91
C ASN A 69 -6.29 10.30 -16.85
N LYS A 70 -6.39 10.88 -15.66
CA LYS A 70 -6.03 12.28 -15.41
C LYS A 70 -4.66 12.38 -14.77
N GLU A 71 -3.73 12.99 -15.49
CA GLU A 71 -2.35 13.18 -15.04
C GLU A 71 -2.20 14.28 -13.98
N ARG A 72 -1.09 14.24 -13.25
CA ARG A 72 -0.66 15.34 -12.37
C ARG A 72 -0.03 16.44 -13.24
N ASN A 73 -0.83 17.43 -13.65
CA ASN A 73 -0.38 18.57 -14.43
C ASN A 73 -1.01 19.86 -13.92
N PHE A 74 -0.49 21.01 -14.41
CA PHE A 74 -0.92 22.33 -13.98
C PHE A 74 -2.40 22.62 -14.27
N LYS A 75 -2.93 22.15 -15.40
CA LYS A 75 -4.35 22.29 -15.77
C LYS A 75 -5.26 21.60 -14.74
N ASN A 76 -4.93 20.36 -14.38
CA ASN A 76 -5.71 19.61 -13.39
C ASN A 76 -5.55 20.20 -11.99
N LEU A 77 -4.40 20.81 -11.68
CA LEU A 77 -4.20 21.53 -10.42
C LEU A 77 -5.15 22.73 -10.33
N ILE A 78 -5.19 23.58 -11.33
CA ILE A 78 -6.12 24.73 -11.36
C ILE A 78 -7.57 24.26 -11.24
N SER A 79 -7.94 23.21 -11.99
CA SER A 79 -9.30 22.67 -11.94
C SER A 79 -9.65 22.10 -10.55
N SER A 80 -8.69 21.51 -9.85
CA SER A 80 -8.88 21.03 -8.47
C SER A 80 -9.14 22.18 -7.48
N TYR A 81 -8.50 23.33 -7.68
CA TYR A 81 -8.78 24.53 -6.88
C TYR A 81 -10.19 25.07 -7.15
N LYS A 82 -10.60 25.13 -8.42
CA LYS A 82 -11.96 25.57 -8.79
C LYS A 82 -13.05 24.64 -8.24
N SER A 83 -12.79 23.34 -8.17
CA SER A 83 -13.73 22.35 -7.63
C SER A 83 -13.70 22.23 -6.11
N GLY A 84 -12.79 22.93 -5.41
CA GLY A 84 -12.65 22.89 -3.96
C GLY A 84 -12.09 21.57 -3.37
N VAL A 85 -11.68 20.60 -4.21
CA VAL A 85 -11.12 19.33 -3.74
C VAL A 85 -9.63 19.21 -4.02
N PRO A 86 -8.87 18.42 -3.23
CA PRO A 86 -7.44 18.17 -3.49
C PRO A 86 -7.20 17.61 -4.89
N LEU A 87 -6.00 17.85 -5.45
CA LEU A 87 -5.64 17.33 -6.77
C LEU A 87 -5.71 15.80 -6.83
N THR A 88 -5.32 15.13 -5.75
CA THR A 88 -5.41 13.68 -5.61
C THR A 88 -6.84 13.16 -5.74
N VAL A 89 -7.82 13.90 -5.24
CA VAL A 89 -9.26 13.58 -5.36
C VAL A 89 -9.79 13.96 -6.75
N TYR A 90 -9.46 15.17 -7.21
CA TYR A 90 -9.91 15.66 -8.51
C TYR A 90 -9.52 14.75 -9.69
N ARG A 91 -8.38 14.08 -9.59
CA ARG A 91 -7.90 13.16 -10.62
C ARG A 91 -8.81 11.94 -10.83
N TYR A 92 -9.63 11.63 -9.85
CA TYR A 92 -10.65 10.56 -9.91
C TYR A 92 -12.07 11.09 -10.13
N PHE A 93 -12.24 12.34 -10.57
CA PHE A 93 -13.55 12.91 -10.83
C PHE A 93 -13.98 12.67 -12.28
N SER A 94 -15.20 12.14 -12.47
CA SER A 94 -15.92 12.03 -13.74
C SER A 94 -17.38 12.37 -13.56
N ASN A 95 -17.94 13.18 -14.45
CA ASN A 95 -19.38 13.48 -14.45
C ASN A 95 -20.22 12.26 -14.81
N ASN A 96 -19.77 11.43 -15.76
CA ASN A 96 -20.50 10.23 -16.16
C ASN A 96 -20.58 9.25 -14.99
N PHE A 97 -19.46 9.02 -14.31
CA PHE A 97 -19.42 8.17 -13.12
C PHE A 97 -20.33 8.70 -12.01
N LYS A 98 -20.30 10.01 -11.77
CA LYS A 98 -21.17 10.68 -10.79
C LYS A 98 -22.65 10.45 -11.12
N ASN A 99 -23.06 10.75 -12.36
CA ASN A 99 -24.43 10.57 -12.81
C ASN A 99 -24.89 9.11 -12.72
N TYR A 100 -24.00 8.16 -12.99
CA TYR A 100 -24.30 6.74 -12.85
C TYR A 100 -24.54 6.38 -11.39
N ILE A 101 -23.65 6.77 -10.48
CA ILE A 101 -23.81 6.50 -9.04
C ILE A 101 -25.11 7.12 -8.50
N GLU A 102 -25.40 8.38 -8.83
CA GLU A 102 -26.62 9.06 -8.39
C GLU A 102 -27.91 8.33 -8.81
N LYS A 103 -27.90 7.64 -9.96
CA LYS A 103 -29.06 6.87 -10.43
C LYS A 103 -29.29 5.56 -9.67
N ILE A 104 -28.22 4.94 -9.17
CA ILE A 104 -28.32 3.58 -8.61
C ILE A 104 -28.20 3.53 -7.09
N ILE A 105 -27.58 4.54 -6.45
CA ILE A 105 -27.13 4.47 -5.06
C ILE A 105 -28.25 4.17 -4.05
N GLU A 106 -29.48 4.68 -4.29
CA GLU A 106 -30.62 4.46 -3.40
C GLU A 106 -31.14 3.01 -3.41
N GLN A 107 -30.61 2.13 -4.28
CA GLN A 107 -30.93 0.71 -4.33
C GLN A 107 -30.11 -0.13 -3.34
N PHE A 108 -29.13 0.50 -2.66
CA PHE A 108 -28.15 -0.19 -1.81
C PHE A 108 -28.36 0.14 -0.33
N ASP A 109 -28.20 -0.88 0.51
CA ASP A 109 -28.24 -0.74 1.97
C ASP A 109 -26.94 -0.11 2.51
N THR A 110 -25.83 -0.38 1.82
CA THR A 110 -24.49 0.04 2.23
C THR A 110 -23.68 0.48 1.02
N VAL A 111 -22.92 1.58 1.18
CA VAL A 111 -21.84 1.95 0.26
C VAL A 111 -20.50 1.72 0.94
N PHE A 112 -19.68 0.88 0.33
CA PHE A 112 -18.32 0.61 0.72
C PHE A 112 -17.37 1.46 -0.12
N ILE A 113 -16.74 2.43 0.49
CA ILE A 113 -15.88 3.43 -0.16
C ILE A 113 -14.44 3.02 0.03
N ASP A 114 -13.89 2.36 -0.99
CA ASP A 114 -12.50 1.88 -0.97
C ASP A 114 -11.56 2.96 -1.50
N HIS A 115 -10.97 3.72 -0.62
CA HIS A 115 -10.12 4.89 -0.84
C HIS A 115 -10.88 6.23 -0.78
N PHE A 116 -10.28 7.18 -0.09
CA PHE A 116 -10.87 8.51 0.21
C PHE A 116 -11.30 9.30 -1.04
N SER A 117 -10.64 9.11 -2.17
CA SER A 117 -10.98 9.81 -3.41
C SER A 117 -12.36 9.44 -3.98
N MET A 118 -12.91 8.29 -3.60
CA MET A 118 -14.21 7.84 -4.09
C MET A 118 -15.39 8.41 -3.30
N ALA A 119 -15.13 8.98 -2.12
CA ALA A 119 -16.16 9.62 -1.29
C ALA A 119 -16.86 10.81 -1.98
N GLN A 120 -16.22 11.46 -2.97
CA GLN A 120 -16.79 12.55 -3.76
C GLN A 120 -18.05 12.16 -4.55
N TYR A 121 -18.32 10.85 -4.69
CA TYR A 121 -19.49 10.35 -5.43
C TYR A 121 -20.70 10.05 -4.55
N ILE A 122 -20.57 10.18 -3.23
CA ILE A 122 -21.68 9.88 -2.32
C ILE A 122 -22.52 11.13 -2.10
N PRO A 123 -23.80 11.14 -2.53
CA PRO A 123 -24.72 12.24 -2.27
C PRO A 123 -24.94 12.41 -0.76
N TYR A 124 -25.07 13.65 -0.30
CA TYR A 124 -25.45 13.93 1.09
C TYR A 124 -26.84 13.37 1.46
N SER A 125 -27.72 13.20 0.47
CA SER A 125 -29.06 12.63 0.64
C SER A 125 -29.07 11.14 0.94
N PHE A 126 -28.00 10.41 0.59
CA PHE A 126 -27.94 8.97 0.78
C PHE A 126 -28.10 8.58 2.26
N LYS A 127 -29.09 7.73 2.55
CA LYS A 127 -29.46 7.31 3.91
C LYS A 127 -28.89 5.96 4.33
N GLY A 128 -28.41 5.16 3.36
CA GLY A 128 -27.76 3.89 3.67
C GLY A 128 -26.44 4.05 4.42
N LYS A 129 -25.92 2.95 4.92
CA LYS A 129 -24.66 2.90 5.69
C LYS A 129 -23.45 3.26 4.82
N LYS A 130 -22.60 4.15 5.29
CA LYS A 130 -21.38 4.61 4.62
C LYS A 130 -20.14 4.06 5.34
N ILE A 131 -19.48 3.10 4.72
CA ILE A 131 -18.26 2.49 5.26
C ILE A 131 -17.08 3.01 4.44
N MET A 132 -16.16 3.71 5.10
CA MET A 132 -14.94 4.21 4.51
C MET A 132 -13.79 3.24 4.83
N HIS A 133 -13.16 2.69 3.81
CA HIS A 133 -11.90 1.96 3.95
C HIS A 133 -10.74 2.88 3.59
N THR A 134 -9.85 3.11 4.55
CA THR A 134 -8.67 3.95 4.36
C THR A 134 -7.48 3.07 4.02
N HIS A 135 -6.74 3.43 2.98
CA HIS A 135 -5.47 2.78 2.67
C HIS A 135 -4.33 3.36 3.50
N ASN A 136 -4.48 4.62 3.90
CA ASN A 136 -3.54 5.41 4.73
C ASN A 136 -4.27 6.62 5.30
N ALA A 137 -3.69 7.27 6.31
CA ALA A 137 -3.96 8.68 6.59
C ALA A 137 -3.22 9.52 5.54
N GLU A 138 -3.89 9.88 4.45
CA GLU A 138 -3.26 10.48 3.26
C GLU A 138 -2.56 11.81 3.56
N TYR A 139 -3.13 12.66 4.45
CA TYR A 139 -2.52 13.93 4.82
C TYR A 139 -1.13 13.75 5.44
N ILE A 140 -0.87 12.66 6.17
CA ILE A 140 0.43 12.34 6.76
C ILE A 140 1.49 12.11 5.68
N ILE A 141 1.11 11.45 4.56
CA ILE A 141 2.03 11.25 3.44
C ILE A 141 2.50 12.60 2.90
N TRP A 142 1.60 13.55 2.78
CA TRP A 142 1.91 14.90 2.30
C TRP A 142 2.74 15.70 3.30
N GLU A 143 2.43 15.65 4.60
CA GLU A 143 3.22 16.29 5.66
C GLU A 143 4.66 15.76 5.68
N ARG A 144 4.83 14.44 5.63
CA ARG A 144 6.15 13.80 5.60
C ARG A 144 6.92 14.11 4.31
N LYS A 145 6.23 14.17 3.17
CA LYS A 145 6.85 14.59 1.91
C LYS A 145 7.35 16.03 1.99
N ALA A 146 6.57 16.93 2.58
CA ALA A 146 6.97 18.32 2.80
C ALA A 146 8.20 18.45 3.70
N SER A 147 8.34 17.60 4.73
CA SER A 147 9.50 17.65 5.64
C SER A 147 10.83 17.28 4.94
N LEU A 148 10.78 16.44 3.91
CA LEU A 148 11.95 16.02 3.13
C LEU A 148 12.27 16.95 1.94
N GLU A 149 11.33 17.82 1.55
CA GLU A 149 11.54 18.74 0.42
C GLU A 149 12.50 19.87 0.80
N LYS A 150 13.55 20.03 -0.01
CA LYS A 150 14.59 21.03 0.22
C LYS A 150 14.30 22.38 -0.46
N ASN A 151 13.56 22.36 -1.57
CA ASN A 151 13.18 23.59 -2.27
C ASN A 151 12.03 24.27 -1.51
N PRO A 152 12.20 25.52 -1.03
CA PRO A 152 11.20 26.20 -0.20
C PRO A 152 9.88 26.45 -0.91
N LEU A 153 9.90 26.73 -2.22
CA LEU A 153 8.68 26.93 -3.00
C LEU A 153 7.89 25.62 -3.16
N ASN A 154 8.57 24.54 -3.51
CA ASN A 154 7.95 23.22 -3.59
C ASN A 154 7.40 22.78 -2.25
N LYS A 155 8.16 22.97 -1.17
CA LYS A 155 7.73 22.69 0.20
C LYS A 155 6.44 23.41 0.55
N PHE A 156 6.37 24.71 0.25
CA PHE A 156 5.17 25.50 0.47
C PHE A 156 3.95 24.97 -0.30
N LEU A 157 4.11 24.64 -1.59
CA LEU A 157 3.04 24.06 -2.40
C LEU A 157 2.57 22.69 -1.86
N ILE A 158 3.50 21.85 -1.42
CA ILE A 158 3.17 20.56 -0.80
C ILE A 158 2.40 20.75 0.51
N LEU A 159 2.77 21.73 1.33
CA LEU A 159 2.07 22.03 2.59
C LEU A 159 0.65 22.54 2.36
N ILE A 160 0.43 23.36 1.32
CA ILE A 160 -0.93 23.78 0.93
C ILE A 160 -1.77 22.57 0.56
N GLU A 161 -1.25 21.69 -0.29
CA GLU A 161 -1.98 20.49 -0.71
C GLU A 161 -2.21 19.53 0.47
N SER A 162 -1.23 19.39 1.36
CA SER A 162 -1.38 18.63 2.61
C SER A 162 -2.57 19.10 3.45
N ARG A 163 -2.68 20.43 3.65
CA ARG A 163 -3.79 21.03 4.37
C ARG A 163 -5.14 20.75 3.69
N ARG A 164 -5.19 20.88 2.36
CA ARG A 164 -6.40 20.56 1.58
C ARG A 164 -6.82 19.10 1.71
N VAL A 165 -5.85 18.19 1.65
CA VAL A 165 -6.09 16.75 1.86
C VAL A 165 -6.61 16.49 3.26
N LYS A 166 -6.01 17.09 4.28
CA LYS A 166 -6.42 16.95 5.69
C LYS A 166 -7.86 17.40 5.94
N GLU A 167 -8.23 18.58 5.43
CA GLU A 167 -9.59 19.09 5.57
C GLU A 167 -10.61 18.24 4.80
N TYR A 168 -10.24 17.74 3.61
CA TYR A 168 -11.07 16.86 2.84
C TYR A 168 -11.27 15.50 3.57
N GLU A 169 -10.20 14.87 4.05
CA GLU A 169 -10.28 13.62 4.83
C GLU A 169 -11.16 13.81 6.07
N LYS A 170 -10.95 14.90 6.81
CA LYS A 170 -11.78 15.23 7.98
C LYS A 170 -13.26 15.32 7.63
N SER A 171 -13.59 15.95 6.50
CA SER A 171 -14.99 16.12 6.08
C SER A 171 -15.67 14.80 5.73
N ILE A 172 -15.00 13.94 4.96
CA ILE A 172 -15.57 12.64 4.55
C ILE A 172 -15.66 11.65 5.72
N TYR A 173 -14.66 11.65 6.63
CA TYR A 173 -14.69 10.77 7.81
C TYR A 173 -15.80 11.17 8.80
N LYS A 174 -16.08 12.46 8.95
CA LYS A 174 -17.24 12.91 9.75
C LYS A 174 -18.57 12.37 9.22
N ASN A 175 -18.69 12.26 7.89
CA ASN A 175 -19.90 11.80 7.21
C ASN A 175 -19.99 10.26 7.07
N ALA A 176 -18.91 9.53 7.34
CA ALA A 176 -18.91 8.08 7.36
C ALA A 176 -19.56 7.55 8.65
N ASP A 177 -20.23 6.41 8.56
CA ASP A 177 -20.78 5.70 9.72
C ASP A 177 -19.71 4.83 10.37
N LYS A 178 -18.85 4.19 9.56
CA LYS A 178 -17.67 3.44 10.00
C LYS A 178 -16.46 3.75 9.12
N ILE A 179 -15.28 3.71 9.75
CA ILE A 179 -13.98 3.95 9.10
C ILE A 179 -13.07 2.77 9.41
N LEU A 180 -12.66 2.06 8.38
CA LEU A 180 -11.78 0.90 8.48
C LEU A 180 -10.33 1.36 8.26
N CYS A 181 -9.54 1.33 9.30
CA CYS A 181 -8.12 1.69 9.27
C CYS A 181 -7.25 0.45 9.13
N VAL A 182 -6.17 0.57 8.38
CA VAL A 182 -5.24 -0.55 8.10
C VAL A 182 -4.11 -0.67 9.12
N SER A 183 -3.92 0.33 9.98
CA SER A 183 -2.91 0.31 11.03
C SER A 183 -3.34 1.10 12.27
N SER A 184 -2.74 0.78 13.43
CA SER A 184 -2.93 1.54 14.66
C SER A 184 -2.49 3.01 14.52
N ASN A 185 -1.43 3.26 13.76
CA ASN A 185 -0.97 4.62 13.46
C ASN A 185 -2.01 5.42 12.64
N ASP A 186 -2.71 4.77 11.70
CA ASP A 186 -3.78 5.44 10.96
C ASP A 186 -4.97 5.75 11.87
N VAL A 187 -5.31 4.86 12.80
CA VAL A 187 -6.33 5.12 13.85
C VAL A 187 -5.98 6.39 14.60
N GLU A 188 -4.77 6.45 15.20
CA GLU A 188 -4.30 7.62 15.94
C GLU A 188 -4.31 8.90 15.10
N ASN A 189 -3.86 8.83 13.85
CA ASN A 189 -3.80 9.99 12.97
C ASN A 189 -5.21 10.49 12.61
N ILE A 190 -6.18 9.60 12.43
CA ILE A 190 -7.57 9.97 12.15
C ILE A 190 -8.25 10.53 13.42
N GLU A 191 -7.97 9.98 14.61
CA GLU A 191 -8.41 10.56 15.87
C GLU A 191 -7.87 11.99 16.09
N LYS A 192 -6.57 12.23 15.79
CA LYS A 192 -5.92 13.55 15.90
C LYS A 192 -6.57 14.66 15.06
N ILE A 193 -7.24 14.32 13.97
CA ILE A 193 -7.99 15.30 13.16
C ILE A 193 -9.44 15.49 13.65
N GLY A 194 -9.79 14.90 14.79
CA GLY A 194 -11.07 15.13 15.47
C GLY A 194 -12.20 14.22 14.99
N ILE A 195 -11.91 12.98 14.65
CA ILE A 195 -12.89 11.96 14.32
C ILE A 195 -13.17 11.09 15.57
N ASP A 196 -14.44 10.81 15.80
CA ASP A 196 -14.88 9.97 16.93
C ASP A 196 -14.31 8.55 16.80
N LYS A 197 -13.64 8.09 17.85
CA LYS A 197 -13.05 6.75 17.96
C LYS A 197 -14.07 5.63 17.76
N ASN A 198 -15.31 5.83 18.16
CA ASN A 198 -16.39 4.82 18.02
C ASN A 198 -16.73 4.53 16.55
N LYS A 199 -16.35 5.42 15.63
CA LYS A 199 -16.51 5.20 14.19
C LYS A 199 -15.34 4.41 13.59
N ILE A 200 -14.21 4.31 14.29
CA ILE A 200 -12.96 3.78 13.74
C ILE A 200 -12.80 2.31 14.15
N GLU A 201 -12.59 1.46 13.15
CA GLU A 201 -12.30 0.04 13.34
C GLU A 201 -10.94 -0.31 12.75
N LEU A 202 -10.12 -1.00 13.52
CA LEU A 202 -8.83 -1.49 13.04
C LEU A 202 -9.01 -2.84 12.33
N ILE A 203 -8.85 -2.81 11.03
CA ILE A 203 -8.79 -3.97 10.15
C ILE A 203 -7.39 -4.01 9.51
N PRO A 204 -6.38 -4.58 10.18
CA PRO A 204 -4.99 -4.49 9.74
C PRO A 204 -4.80 -4.98 8.30
N ALA A 205 -3.91 -4.32 7.56
CA ALA A 205 -3.45 -4.88 6.30
C ALA A 205 -2.70 -6.19 6.57
N THR A 206 -2.81 -7.14 5.65
CA THR A 206 -2.16 -8.45 5.76
C THR A 206 -1.17 -8.65 4.61
N GLY A 207 -0.24 -9.57 4.79
CA GLY A 207 0.48 -10.16 3.67
C GLY A 207 -0.36 -11.22 2.96
N GLU A 208 0.18 -11.76 1.89
CA GLU A 208 -0.43 -12.86 1.15
C GLU A 208 -0.36 -14.15 1.98
N ASN A 209 -1.53 -14.70 2.35
CA ASN A 209 -1.61 -15.90 3.19
C ASN A 209 -0.91 -17.11 2.56
N ASP A 210 -0.93 -17.24 1.23
CA ASP A 210 -0.29 -18.34 0.53
C ASP A 210 1.21 -18.41 0.79
N LEU A 211 1.87 -17.26 1.00
CA LEU A 211 3.29 -17.21 1.35
C LEU A 211 3.58 -17.83 2.73
N LEU A 212 2.62 -17.82 3.65
CA LEU A 212 2.73 -18.48 4.96
C LEU A 212 2.69 -20.00 4.87
N LEU A 213 2.05 -20.53 3.82
CA LEU A 213 1.87 -21.97 3.62
C LEU A 213 3.06 -22.62 2.92
N LEU A 214 3.92 -21.82 2.29
CA LEU A 214 5.11 -22.32 1.63
C LEU A 214 6.12 -22.89 2.64
N PRO A 215 6.91 -23.91 2.24
CA PRO A 215 7.97 -24.48 3.07
C PRO A 215 8.95 -23.42 3.58
N ASP A 216 9.45 -23.60 4.79
CA ASP A 216 10.41 -22.66 5.38
C ASP A 216 11.70 -22.60 4.59
N ILE A 217 12.14 -21.37 4.29
CA ILE A 217 13.46 -21.14 3.68
C ILE A 217 14.54 -21.52 4.71
N GLN A 218 15.53 -22.31 4.30
CA GLN A 218 16.68 -22.58 5.13
C GLN A 218 17.81 -21.60 4.80
N TYR A 219 18.60 -21.24 5.80
CA TYR A 219 19.77 -20.35 5.61
C TYR A 219 20.71 -20.87 4.54
N SER A 220 20.94 -22.20 4.48
CA SER A 220 21.78 -22.85 3.47
C SER A 220 21.27 -22.72 2.05
N ASP A 221 19.95 -22.54 1.85
CA ASP A 221 19.33 -22.49 0.53
C ASP A 221 19.34 -21.07 -0.04
N THR A 222 19.68 -20.07 0.80
CA THR A 222 19.74 -18.68 0.38
C THR A 222 21.11 -18.29 -0.16
N GLU A 223 21.10 -17.38 -1.10
CA GLU A 223 22.29 -16.75 -1.67
C GLU A 223 22.52 -15.39 -1.00
N LYS A 224 23.78 -14.97 -0.87
CA LYS A 224 24.13 -13.65 -0.33
C LYS A 224 23.73 -12.53 -1.29
N TYR A 225 22.43 -12.21 -1.37
CA TYR A 225 21.95 -11.02 -2.04
C TYR A 225 20.83 -10.31 -1.26
N LEU A 226 20.66 -9.04 -1.57
CA LEU A 226 19.56 -8.22 -1.10
C LEU A 226 18.44 -8.19 -2.14
N PHE A 227 17.20 -8.17 -1.67
CA PHE A 227 16.04 -8.08 -2.55
C PHE A 227 15.12 -6.93 -2.13
N TYR A 228 14.60 -6.25 -3.13
CA TYR A 228 13.54 -5.25 -2.99
C TYR A 228 12.43 -5.55 -3.99
N ALA A 229 11.17 -5.45 -3.53
CA ALA A 229 10.00 -5.54 -4.42
C ALA A 229 9.01 -4.39 -4.13
N GLY A 230 8.48 -3.75 -5.18
CA GLY A 230 7.49 -2.69 -5.01
C GLY A 230 7.25 -1.87 -6.27
N THR A 231 6.19 -1.05 -6.27
CA THR A 231 5.86 -0.13 -7.39
C THR A 231 6.92 0.96 -7.51
N LEU A 232 7.70 0.94 -8.59
CA LEU A 232 8.87 1.82 -8.76
C LEU A 232 8.52 3.23 -9.25
N SER A 233 7.26 3.50 -9.58
CA SER A 233 6.74 4.84 -9.87
C SER A 233 6.17 5.56 -8.64
N TRP A 234 6.10 4.89 -7.48
CA TRP A 234 5.66 5.55 -6.26
C TRP A 234 6.81 6.32 -5.61
N ASP A 235 6.58 7.62 -5.37
CA ASP A 235 7.60 8.57 -4.91
C ASP A 235 8.38 8.07 -3.67
N ALA A 236 7.70 7.46 -2.69
CA ALA A 236 8.35 6.98 -1.47
C ALA A 236 9.28 5.78 -1.72
N ASN A 237 8.93 4.90 -2.66
CA ASN A 237 9.79 3.78 -3.06
C ASN A 237 11.03 4.27 -3.80
N LEU A 238 10.81 5.18 -4.74
CA LEU A 238 11.89 5.79 -5.53
C LEU A 238 12.89 6.51 -4.62
N ASP A 239 12.39 7.36 -3.73
CA ASP A 239 13.21 8.14 -2.79
C ASP A 239 14.03 7.22 -1.87
N GLY A 240 13.39 6.22 -1.26
CA GLY A 240 14.05 5.29 -0.36
C GLY A 240 15.14 4.48 -1.04
N LEU A 241 14.89 3.94 -2.25
CA LEU A 241 15.89 3.22 -3.02
C LEU A 241 17.07 4.11 -3.39
N ILE A 242 16.83 5.33 -3.85
CA ILE A 242 17.91 6.29 -4.18
C ILE A 242 18.72 6.62 -2.94
N TRP A 243 18.07 6.84 -1.82
CA TRP A 243 18.76 7.10 -0.55
C TRP A 243 19.65 5.92 -0.14
N PHE A 244 19.12 4.68 -0.20
CA PHE A 244 19.86 3.47 0.14
C PHE A 244 21.10 3.29 -0.75
N MET A 245 20.93 3.43 -2.06
CA MET A 245 22.04 3.32 -3.01
C MET A 245 23.15 4.35 -2.75
N LYS A 246 22.77 5.58 -2.40
CA LYS A 246 23.75 6.67 -2.18
C LYS A 246 24.45 6.61 -0.84
N ASN A 247 23.78 6.10 0.20
CA ASN A 247 24.29 6.22 1.57
C ASN A 247 24.73 4.88 2.19
N CYS A 248 24.23 3.74 1.66
CA CYS A 248 24.49 2.43 2.26
C CYS A 248 25.28 1.51 1.31
N TRP A 249 24.95 1.53 0.01
CA TRP A 249 25.37 0.48 -0.92
C TRP A 249 26.90 0.33 -1.05
N SER A 250 27.66 1.44 -1.15
CA SER A 250 29.11 1.38 -1.28
C SER A 250 29.77 0.69 -0.09
N LYS A 251 29.35 1.03 1.14
CA LYS A 251 29.90 0.42 2.37
C LYS A 251 29.52 -1.08 2.48
N ILE A 252 28.32 -1.47 2.00
CA ILE A 252 27.92 -2.88 1.96
C ILE A 252 28.77 -3.65 0.97
N THR A 253 29.06 -3.09 -0.22
CA THR A 253 29.88 -3.75 -1.24
C THR A 253 31.36 -3.77 -0.87
N GLU A 254 31.87 -2.81 -0.11
CA GLU A 254 33.25 -2.84 0.45
C GLU A 254 33.44 -4.06 1.38
N LYS A 255 32.44 -4.36 2.23
CA LYS A 255 32.48 -5.54 3.12
C LYS A 255 32.15 -6.84 2.38
N ASN A 256 31.32 -6.79 1.33
CA ASN A 256 30.83 -7.94 0.58
C ASN A 256 30.90 -7.66 -0.94
N PRO A 257 32.07 -7.80 -1.59
CA PRO A 257 32.30 -7.36 -2.98
C PRO A 257 31.39 -8.03 -4.02
N GLU A 258 31.00 -9.29 -3.79
CA GLU A 258 30.17 -10.07 -4.72
C GLU A 258 28.67 -9.92 -4.45
N ILE A 259 28.27 -9.12 -3.45
CA ILE A 259 26.85 -8.97 -3.10
C ILE A 259 26.08 -8.32 -4.23
N LYS A 260 24.87 -8.78 -4.48
CA LYS A 260 23.94 -8.21 -5.46
C LYS A 260 22.71 -7.62 -4.78
N LEU A 261 22.15 -6.59 -5.39
CA LEU A 261 20.83 -6.07 -5.06
C LEU A 261 19.90 -6.28 -6.26
N TYR A 262 18.89 -7.12 -6.10
CA TYR A 262 17.82 -7.26 -7.08
C TYR A 262 16.65 -6.36 -6.74
N ILE A 263 16.19 -5.57 -7.72
CA ILE A 263 15.07 -4.63 -7.57
C ILE A 263 13.97 -5.05 -8.54
N ALA A 264 12.87 -5.57 -8.00
CA ALA A 264 11.68 -5.92 -8.78
C ALA A 264 10.59 -4.85 -8.62
N GLY A 265 9.90 -4.53 -9.72
CA GLY A 265 8.75 -3.65 -9.68
C GLY A 265 8.37 -3.07 -11.04
N SER A 266 7.08 -2.74 -11.15
CA SER A 266 6.54 -2.14 -12.37
C SER A 266 6.91 -0.66 -12.51
N SER A 267 6.91 -0.19 -13.76
CA SER A 267 7.04 1.23 -14.11
C SER A 267 8.25 1.93 -13.49
N PRO A 268 9.48 1.41 -13.71
CA PRO A 268 10.69 2.04 -13.16
C PRO A 268 10.86 3.46 -13.73
N ASP A 269 11.02 4.43 -12.84
CA ASP A 269 11.25 5.83 -13.19
C ASP A 269 12.58 5.98 -13.95
N LYS A 270 12.65 6.94 -14.89
CA LYS A 270 13.86 7.24 -15.68
C LYS A 270 15.05 7.61 -14.78
N LYS A 271 14.81 8.33 -13.69
CA LYS A 271 15.85 8.71 -12.73
C LYS A 271 16.44 7.50 -12.02
N LEU A 272 15.59 6.53 -11.63
CA LEU A 272 16.05 5.29 -11.03
C LEU A 272 16.93 4.49 -11.98
N LYS A 273 16.50 4.32 -13.24
CA LYS A 273 17.28 3.61 -14.26
C LYS A 273 18.68 4.21 -14.41
N LYS A 274 18.75 5.55 -14.58
CA LYS A 274 20.03 6.26 -14.72
C LYS A 274 20.93 6.14 -13.49
N ILE A 275 20.36 6.08 -12.28
CA ILE A 275 21.16 5.91 -11.06
C ILE A 275 21.68 4.49 -10.94
N VAL A 276 20.86 3.48 -11.24
CA VAL A 276 21.25 2.06 -11.18
C VAL A 276 22.42 1.75 -12.12
N GLU A 277 22.49 2.40 -13.29
CA GLU A 277 23.61 2.25 -14.24
C GLU A 277 25.02 2.56 -13.65
N ASN A 278 25.07 3.33 -12.56
CA ASN A 278 26.33 3.63 -11.89
C ASN A 278 26.81 2.51 -10.93
N PHE A 279 26.04 1.45 -10.73
CA PHE A 279 26.32 0.38 -9.79
C PHE A 279 26.32 -0.99 -10.47
N LYS A 280 27.47 -1.64 -10.59
CA LYS A 280 27.61 -2.94 -11.29
C LYS A 280 26.79 -4.08 -10.68
N ASN A 281 26.59 -4.06 -9.36
CA ASN A 281 25.96 -5.16 -8.62
C ASN A 281 24.50 -4.88 -8.29
N ILE A 282 23.86 -3.86 -8.91
CA ILE A 282 22.44 -3.59 -8.76
C ILE A 282 21.72 -3.99 -10.06
N ILE A 283 20.76 -4.88 -9.94
CA ILE A 283 20.01 -5.45 -11.06
C ILE A 283 18.55 -5.01 -10.98
N LEU A 284 18.13 -4.20 -11.97
CA LEU A 284 16.74 -3.77 -12.10
C LEU A 284 15.98 -4.77 -12.97
N LEU A 285 15.12 -5.59 -12.31
CA LEU A 285 14.41 -6.68 -12.96
C LEU A 285 13.16 -6.20 -13.75
N GLY A 286 12.64 -5.00 -13.45
CA GLY A 286 11.33 -4.60 -13.95
C GLY A 286 10.19 -5.35 -13.27
N TYR A 287 9.07 -5.51 -13.99
CA TYR A 287 7.93 -6.28 -13.48
C TYR A 287 8.26 -7.78 -13.48
N VAL A 288 8.09 -8.41 -12.35
CA VAL A 288 8.23 -9.86 -12.16
C VAL A 288 6.88 -10.41 -11.73
N GLU A 289 6.33 -11.35 -12.49
CA GLU A 289 5.01 -11.93 -12.24
C GLU A 289 5.01 -12.80 -10.98
N ASN A 290 6.02 -13.64 -10.84
CA ASN A 290 6.19 -14.51 -9.67
C ASN A 290 7.48 -14.18 -8.93
N LEU A 291 7.34 -13.58 -7.74
CA LEU A 291 8.47 -13.17 -6.91
C LEU A 291 9.10 -14.34 -6.13
N GLU A 292 8.44 -15.51 -6.06
CA GLU A 292 8.89 -16.64 -5.22
C GLU A 292 10.30 -17.12 -5.58
N HIS A 293 10.66 -17.08 -6.87
CA HIS A 293 12.02 -17.43 -7.30
C HIS A 293 13.10 -16.57 -6.61
N TYR A 294 12.80 -15.27 -6.41
CA TYR A 294 13.71 -14.36 -5.71
C TYR A 294 13.55 -14.46 -4.20
N TYR A 295 12.32 -14.59 -3.70
CA TYR A 295 12.05 -14.73 -2.27
C TYR A 295 12.72 -15.95 -1.67
N SER A 296 12.60 -17.13 -2.31
CA SER A 296 13.13 -18.40 -1.78
C SER A 296 14.65 -18.42 -1.65
N LYS A 297 15.36 -17.60 -2.42
CA LYS A 297 16.82 -17.53 -2.41
C LYS A 297 17.38 -16.27 -1.73
N CYS A 298 16.53 -15.32 -1.38
CA CYS A 298 16.94 -14.05 -0.81
C CYS A 298 17.50 -14.20 0.61
N ARG A 299 18.70 -13.66 0.89
CA ARG A 299 19.25 -13.61 2.24
C ARG A 299 18.60 -12.50 3.08
N VAL A 300 18.42 -11.32 2.50
CA VAL A 300 17.84 -10.17 3.21
C VAL A 300 16.93 -9.38 2.28
N PHE A 301 15.70 -9.14 2.71
CA PHE A 301 14.79 -8.20 2.05
C PHE A 301 15.01 -6.80 2.61
N ILE A 302 15.00 -5.78 1.76
CA ILE A 302 15.16 -4.39 2.20
C ILE A 302 13.96 -3.52 1.84
N ALA A 303 13.62 -2.59 2.74
CA ALA A 303 12.56 -1.61 2.49
C ALA A 303 12.93 -0.24 3.08
N PRO A 304 13.84 0.52 2.44
CA PRO A 304 14.43 1.74 2.99
C PRO A 304 13.54 2.97 2.82
N LEU A 305 12.31 2.93 3.33
CA LEU A 305 11.30 3.99 3.19
C LEU A 305 11.56 5.16 4.13
N ARG A 306 11.60 6.39 3.60
CA ARG A 306 11.83 7.61 4.39
C ARG A 306 10.56 8.43 4.63
N PHE A 307 9.51 8.18 3.87
CA PHE A 307 8.17 8.73 4.08
C PHE A 307 7.10 7.76 3.57
N GLY A 308 5.86 8.04 3.89
CA GLY A 308 4.70 7.20 3.61
C GLY A 308 3.81 7.15 4.84
N SER A 309 2.73 6.40 4.79
CA SER A 309 1.83 6.10 5.91
C SER A 309 1.30 4.68 5.77
N GLY A 310 0.66 4.15 6.81
CA GLY A 310 0.05 2.83 6.81
C GLY A 310 1.03 1.66 6.75
N ILE A 311 0.49 0.45 6.81
CA ILE A 311 1.29 -0.79 6.73
C ILE A 311 1.81 -1.03 5.32
N LYS A 312 3.03 -1.51 5.23
CA LYS A 312 3.74 -1.78 3.97
C LYS A 312 3.58 -3.26 3.58
N VAL A 313 2.61 -3.57 2.73
CA VAL A 313 2.29 -4.95 2.31
C VAL A 313 3.52 -5.73 1.83
N LYS A 314 4.47 -5.07 1.14
CA LYS A 314 5.73 -5.73 0.72
C LYS A 314 6.57 -6.27 1.89
N ILE A 315 6.55 -5.57 3.04
CA ILE A 315 7.24 -6.02 4.26
C ILE A 315 6.47 -7.20 4.86
N LEU A 316 5.14 -7.11 4.94
CA LEU A 316 4.31 -8.22 5.39
C LEU A 316 4.52 -9.46 4.52
N ASN A 317 4.59 -9.32 3.19
CA ASN A 317 4.84 -10.42 2.27
C ASN A 317 6.22 -11.07 2.53
N ALA A 318 7.27 -10.27 2.70
CA ALA A 318 8.59 -10.78 3.03
C ALA A 318 8.58 -11.52 4.39
N MET A 319 7.90 -10.97 5.39
CA MET A 319 7.73 -11.61 6.71
C MET A 319 6.88 -12.88 6.64
N CYS A 320 5.79 -12.90 5.86
CA CYS A 320 5.00 -14.11 5.61
C CYS A 320 5.84 -15.20 4.97
N ARG A 321 6.69 -14.85 4.01
CA ARG A 321 7.59 -15.80 3.37
C ARG A 321 8.73 -16.24 4.28
N GLY A 322 8.95 -15.51 5.37
CA GLY A 322 10.02 -15.79 6.32
C GLY A 322 11.38 -15.29 5.86
N ILE A 323 11.44 -14.12 5.21
CA ILE A 323 12.68 -13.50 4.80
C ILE A 323 13.04 -12.42 5.82
N PRO A 324 14.20 -12.50 6.49
CA PRO A 324 14.66 -11.41 7.34
C PRO A 324 14.70 -10.09 6.59
N THR A 325 14.04 -9.10 7.16
CA THR A 325 13.79 -7.82 6.52
C THR A 325 14.49 -6.70 7.29
N VAL A 326 15.19 -5.80 6.59
CA VAL A 326 15.70 -4.55 7.15
C VAL A 326 14.94 -3.37 6.57
N THR A 327 14.43 -2.52 7.45
CA THR A 327 13.61 -1.37 7.07
C THR A 327 13.86 -0.18 8.01
N THR A 328 13.25 0.95 7.73
CA THR A 328 13.24 2.14 8.58
C THR A 328 12.07 2.10 9.57
N PRO A 329 12.01 2.97 10.60
CA PRO A 329 10.82 3.13 11.43
C PRO A 329 9.56 3.42 10.62
N ILE A 330 9.66 4.19 9.55
CA ILE A 330 8.55 4.45 8.61
C ILE A 330 8.11 3.17 7.88
N GLY A 331 9.06 2.31 7.53
CA GLY A 331 8.75 1.02 6.90
C GLY A 331 8.08 0.04 7.85
N ALA A 332 8.50 0.01 9.12
CA ALA A 332 7.93 -0.83 10.18
C ALA A 332 6.60 -0.32 10.73
N GLU A 333 6.20 0.92 10.39
CA GLU A 333 5.01 1.58 10.92
C GLU A 333 3.74 0.72 10.74
N GLY A 334 2.99 0.56 11.84
CA GLY A 334 1.75 -0.22 11.89
C GLY A 334 1.96 -1.73 12.02
N ILE A 335 3.20 -2.22 11.96
CA ILE A 335 3.53 -3.61 12.25
C ILE A 335 3.95 -3.70 13.72
N GLU A 336 3.28 -4.54 14.51
CA GLU A 336 3.61 -4.76 15.94
C GLU A 336 4.91 -5.56 16.07
N SER A 337 5.98 -4.97 15.54
CA SER A 337 7.30 -5.61 15.46
C SER A 337 8.30 -5.02 16.44
N THR A 338 9.25 -5.82 16.86
CA THR A 338 10.39 -5.43 17.71
C THR A 338 11.67 -5.56 16.89
N ASP A 339 12.55 -4.57 17.02
CA ASP A 339 13.84 -4.53 16.33
C ASP A 339 14.68 -5.77 16.64
N MET A 340 15.30 -6.33 15.62
CA MET A 340 16.12 -7.55 15.62
C MET A 340 15.47 -8.79 16.29
N VAL A 341 14.14 -8.71 16.51
CA VAL A 341 13.31 -9.86 16.91
C VAL A 341 12.45 -10.34 15.76
N HIS A 342 11.72 -9.43 15.11
CA HIS A 342 10.82 -9.71 14.00
C HIS A 342 11.35 -9.18 12.67
N LEU A 343 12.01 -8.03 12.68
CA LEU A 343 12.70 -7.41 11.55
C LEU A 343 13.78 -6.45 12.06
N GLY A 344 14.71 -6.03 11.20
CA GLY A 344 15.69 -5.00 11.52
C GLY A 344 15.11 -3.62 11.26
N ILE A 345 15.05 -2.76 12.30
CA ILE A 345 14.60 -1.37 12.18
C ILE A 345 15.82 -0.45 12.30
N ALA A 346 16.15 0.28 11.24
CA ALA A 346 17.33 1.12 11.15
C ALA A 346 16.96 2.59 10.92
N GLU A 347 17.42 3.48 11.77
CA GLU A 347 17.17 4.93 11.68
C GLU A 347 18.25 5.66 10.86
N SER A 348 19.45 5.13 10.82
CA SER A 348 20.60 5.70 10.11
C SER A 348 21.16 4.77 9.03
N PRO A 349 21.95 5.30 8.09
CA PRO A 349 22.66 4.46 7.12
C PRO A 349 23.57 3.43 7.79
N GLU A 350 24.25 3.80 8.85
CA GLU A 350 25.18 2.96 9.60
C GLU A 350 24.44 1.75 10.19
N GLU A 351 23.31 1.99 10.88
CA GLU A 351 22.48 0.91 11.42
C GLU A 351 21.93 -0.01 10.31
N PHE A 352 21.56 0.59 9.16
CA PHE A 352 21.08 -0.19 8.01
C PHE A 352 22.15 -1.15 7.50
N ILE A 353 23.39 -0.66 7.39
CA ILE A 353 24.56 -1.44 6.97
C ILE A 353 24.87 -2.56 7.97
N ASP A 354 24.90 -2.23 9.26
CA ASP A 354 25.29 -3.18 10.31
C ASP A 354 24.25 -4.30 10.45
N LYS A 355 22.94 -3.98 10.40
CA LYS A 355 21.87 -4.99 10.45
C LYS A 355 21.86 -5.89 9.22
N ILE A 356 22.15 -5.34 8.04
CA ILE A 356 22.33 -6.14 6.83
C ILE A 356 23.53 -7.07 6.98
N ASP A 357 24.67 -6.56 7.45
CA ASP A 357 25.89 -7.35 7.61
C ASP A 357 25.70 -8.53 8.58
N ILE A 358 25.02 -8.29 9.72
CA ILE A 358 24.62 -9.32 10.67
C ILE A 358 23.76 -10.40 9.98
N LEU A 359 22.73 -10.00 9.26
CA LEU A 359 21.80 -10.94 8.61
C LEU A 359 22.45 -11.69 7.42
N LEU A 360 23.47 -11.14 6.80
CA LEU A 360 24.21 -11.82 5.74
C LEU A 360 25.12 -12.93 6.30
N ASN A 361 25.65 -12.78 7.52
CA ASN A 361 26.73 -13.58 8.04
C ASN A 361 26.35 -14.45 9.26
N GLU A 362 25.38 -14.02 10.09
CA GLU A 362 25.01 -14.67 11.36
C GLU A 362 23.78 -15.57 11.20
N LYS A 363 24.00 -16.86 10.90
CA LYS A 363 22.95 -17.85 10.68
C LYS A 363 21.92 -17.88 11.82
N THR A 364 22.38 -17.91 13.07
CA THR A 364 21.49 -18.04 14.25
C THR A 364 20.52 -16.86 14.36
N ILE A 365 21.01 -15.65 14.11
CA ILE A 365 20.18 -14.42 14.15
C ILE A 365 19.19 -14.43 12.99
N TRP A 366 19.66 -14.82 11.80
CA TRP A 366 18.82 -14.93 10.60
C TRP A 366 17.65 -15.89 10.82
N GLU A 367 17.92 -17.11 11.33
CA GLU A 367 16.90 -18.15 11.60
C GLU A 367 15.90 -17.70 12.67
N LYS A 368 16.38 -16.99 13.70
CA LYS A 368 15.52 -16.41 14.74
C LYS A 368 14.57 -15.37 14.19
N LEU A 369 15.06 -14.40 13.40
CA LEU A 369 14.21 -13.40 12.75
C LEU A 369 13.17 -14.06 11.83
N ARG A 370 13.59 -15.01 10.99
CA ARG A 370 12.70 -15.76 10.11
C ARG A 370 11.54 -16.38 10.90
N GLY A 371 11.87 -17.12 11.96
CA GLY A 371 10.88 -17.83 12.77
C GLY A 371 9.90 -16.88 13.44
N ASN A 372 10.41 -15.86 14.12
CA ASN A 372 9.61 -14.88 14.86
C ASN A 372 8.71 -14.06 13.92
N SER A 373 9.22 -13.63 12.75
CA SER A 373 8.40 -12.91 11.77
C SER A 373 7.23 -13.76 11.27
N LYS A 374 7.44 -15.03 10.93
CA LYS A 374 6.35 -15.93 10.51
C LYS A 374 5.31 -16.16 11.62
N ILE A 375 5.74 -16.30 12.88
CA ILE A 375 4.83 -16.43 14.02
C ILE A 375 3.96 -15.16 14.14
N LEU A 376 4.57 -14.00 14.13
CA LEU A 376 3.84 -12.72 14.18
C LEU A 376 2.80 -12.60 13.05
N MET A 377 3.18 -12.99 11.81
CA MET A 377 2.25 -12.96 10.68
C MET A 377 1.07 -13.92 10.86
N LYS A 378 1.32 -15.15 11.32
CA LYS A 378 0.27 -16.15 11.58
C LYS A 378 -0.70 -15.71 12.68
N GLU A 379 -0.20 -15.05 13.71
CA GLU A 379 -1.01 -14.67 14.86
C GLU A 379 -1.82 -13.39 14.63
N LYS A 380 -1.19 -12.34 14.08
CA LYS A 380 -1.77 -10.99 14.03
C LYS A 380 -2.15 -10.50 12.64
N TYR A 381 -1.54 -11.03 11.58
CA TYR A 381 -1.70 -10.52 10.21
C TYR A 381 -2.25 -11.57 9.25
N ASN A 382 -3.00 -12.53 9.76
CA ASN A 382 -3.66 -13.57 8.98
C ASN A 382 -5.06 -13.09 8.54
N TRP A 383 -5.29 -13.03 7.23
CA TRP A 383 -6.55 -12.55 6.66
C TRP A 383 -7.77 -13.31 7.17
N ASN A 384 -7.69 -14.63 7.27
CA ASN A 384 -8.81 -15.47 7.72
C ASN A 384 -9.28 -15.14 9.16
N LYS A 385 -8.37 -14.62 10.00
CA LYS A 385 -8.70 -14.15 11.35
C LYS A 385 -9.22 -12.72 11.37
N ILE A 386 -8.71 -11.89 10.47
CA ILE A 386 -9.02 -10.45 10.44
C ILE A 386 -10.35 -10.18 9.75
N CYS A 387 -10.65 -10.91 8.67
CA CYS A 387 -11.85 -10.67 7.86
C CYS A 387 -13.16 -10.88 8.63
N THR A 388 -13.16 -11.72 9.66
CA THR A 388 -14.35 -11.92 10.52
C THR A 388 -14.79 -10.66 11.25
N LYS A 389 -13.88 -9.70 11.47
CA LYS A 389 -14.23 -8.38 12.04
C LYS A 389 -15.11 -7.55 11.10
N LEU A 390 -15.04 -7.82 9.79
CA LEU A 390 -15.86 -7.10 8.81
C LEU A 390 -17.34 -7.42 8.98
N ASP A 391 -17.70 -8.62 9.43
CA ASP A 391 -19.10 -9.00 9.63
C ASP A 391 -19.78 -8.06 10.64
N GLY A 392 -19.15 -7.84 11.80
CA GLY A 392 -19.67 -6.91 12.81
C GLY A 392 -19.72 -5.43 12.35
N VAL A 393 -18.92 -5.07 11.36
CA VAL A 393 -18.98 -3.72 10.77
C VAL A 393 -20.12 -3.61 9.74
N LEU A 394 -20.43 -4.70 9.04
CA LEU A 394 -21.42 -4.72 7.97
C LEU A 394 -22.85 -5.02 8.47
N GLU A 395 -22.99 -5.61 9.64
CA GLU A 395 -24.27 -5.74 10.34
C GLU A 395 -24.78 -4.39 10.82
#